data_3747cd3f5f0e5529d7768a06ab973954
#
_entry.id   3747cd3f5f0e5529d7768a06ab973954
#
_cell.length_a   1.000
_cell.length_b   1.000
_cell.length_c   1.000
_cell.angle_alpha   90.00
_cell.angle_beta   90.00
_cell.angle_gamma   90.00
#
_symmetry.space_group_name_H-M   'P 1'
#
loop_
_entity.id
_entity.type
_entity.pdbx_description
1 polymer ?
#
loop_
_entity_poly.entity_id
_entity_poly.type
_entity_poly.pdbx_seq_one_letter_code
_entity_poly.pdbx_strand_id
1 'polypeptide(L)'
;MSLQRPVLLVVDYNLSRIGDVQHMRNHARERWNAETWLVRSAPQAHDLRISDRLIDADPLAQDFIQRVLDQLGDDAARISAGIVFSDNAVASGAALLERLGLPVDDARLALGAFDKLAYRISEQRIGPMLTQLGVMVPDFERIRCLEDVQNFARRQARGFVIKPTTEGNNRGVVLVAPGADCDQAFAEVEPYLASGVLAEALIPFDREYSYDGLGELWFITEKVSATGRYPVEVAQILPARLDHQERMAIRVVGEQVNRLVGQRIGPFHNEIKLSEKDCNTAVVEPNRRPAGMKIWTLAQAVHGLDLYAAWIDSVFSTAIPKELPEPSCSAATLMFGVPQDMTVDVARLGDVHALVVETIACAAQRLGIAQDAVVLLECAWVTSARRLVHATPRDNSDFVAQACVALHDAQADIRDLVSALREQWLEVMARSLAAQPLLKAAC
;
A
#
# COMPACT_ATOMS: atom_id res chain seq x y z
N MET A 1 -3.75 29.70 -34.03
CA MET A 1 -4.51 28.81 -33.09
C MET A 1 -3.53 28.44 -31.99
N SER A 2 -3.79 28.85 -30.75
CA SER A 2 -3.01 28.34 -29.59
C SER A 2 -3.25 26.86 -29.53
N LEU A 3 -2.20 26.05 -29.66
CA LEU A 3 -2.29 24.61 -29.43
C LEU A 3 -2.78 24.41 -28.00
N GLN A 4 -3.99 23.85 -27.83
CA GLN A 4 -4.48 23.50 -26.50
C GLN A 4 -3.53 22.50 -25.87
N ARG A 5 -3.24 22.69 -24.57
CA ARG A 5 -2.32 21.81 -23.82
C ARG A 5 -2.95 20.41 -23.71
N PRO A 6 -2.14 19.33 -23.82
CA PRO A 6 -2.62 17.98 -23.54
C PRO A 6 -3.03 17.86 -22.07
N VAL A 7 -3.91 16.89 -21.78
CA VAL A 7 -4.42 16.67 -20.43
C VAL A 7 -4.05 15.28 -19.94
N LEU A 8 -3.52 15.22 -18.72
CA LEU A 8 -3.40 14.03 -17.90
C LEU A 8 -4.65 13.92 -17.02
N LEU A 9 -5.44 12.87 -17.17
CA LEU A 9 -6.58 12.56 -16.30
C LEU A 9 -6.11 11.65 -15.15
N VAL A 10 -6.22 12.14 -13.92
CA VAL A 10 -5.97 11.35 -12.70
C VAL A 10 -7.31 10.92 -12.11
N VAL A 11 -7.56 9.62 -12.05
CA VAL A 11 -8.80 9.07 -11.49
C VAL A 11 -8.56 8.64 -10.06
N ASP A 12 -9.05 9.47 -9.16
CA ASP A 12 -9.05 9.34 -7.71
C ASP A 12 -7.66 9.15 -7.06
N TYR A 13 -7.57 9.43 -5.78
CA TYR A 13 -6.39 9.17 -4.95
C TYR A 13 -6.76 9.15 -3.46
N ASN A 14 -5.98 8.43 -2.66
CA ASN A 14 -6.06 8.49 -1.21
C ASN A 14 -5.36 9.73 -0.67
N LEU A 15 -5.95 10.45 0.29
CA LEU A 15 -5.46 11.73 0.80
C LEU A 15 -4.00 11.67 1.31
N SER A 16 -3.57 10.54 1.85
CA SER A 16 -2.19 10.29 2.25
C SER A 16 -1.18 10.33 1.07
N ARG A 17 -1.69 10.28 -0.17
CA ARG A 17 -0.91 10.25 -1.41
C ARG A 17 -0.91 11.59 -2.15
N ILE A 18 -1.39 12.68 -1.53
CA ILE A 18 -1.48 14.01 -2.16
C ILE A 18 -0.13 14.50 -2.67
N GLY A 19 0.97 14.23 -1.95
CA GLY A 19 2.33 14.58 -2.37
C GLY A 19 2.76 13.84 -3.63
N ASP A 20 2.36 12.58 -3.79
CA ASP A 20 2.67 11.78 -4.97
C ASP A 20 1.91 12.32 -6.20
N VAL A 21 0.64 12.71 -6.04
CA VAL A 21 -0.14 13.36 -7.11
C VAL A 21 0.48 14.71 -7.50
N GLN A 22 0.92 15.50 -6.52
CA GLN A 22 1.61 16.77 -6.79
C GLN A 22 2.91 16.53 -7.57
N HIS A 23 3.68 15.51 -7.21
CA HIS A 23 4.91 15.13 -7.91
C HIS A 23 4.62 14.76 -9.38
N MET A 24 3.63 13.86 -9.60
CA MET A 24 3.19 13.47 -10.95
C MET A 24 2.70 14.67 -11.78
N ARG A 25 1.92 15.57 -11.17
CA ARG A 25 1.46 16.80 -11.84
C ARG A 25 2.63 17.68 -12.28
N ASN A 26 3.61 17.88 -11.40
CA ASN A 26 4.79 18.69 -11.73
C ASN A 26 5.55 18.08 -12.90
N HIS A 27 5.80 16.75 -12.87
CA HIS A 27 6.45 16.03 -13.95
C HIS A 27 5.65 16.14 -15.28
N ALA A 28 4.34 15.92 -15.25
CA ALA A 28 3.48 16.05 -16.43
C ALA A 28 3.53 17.48 -17.03
N ARG A 29 3.55 18.49 -16.17
CA ARG A 29 3.66 19.89 -16.60
C ARG A 29 5.03 20.22 -17.21
N GLU A 30 6.10 19.80 -16.56
CA GLU A 30 7.47 20.11 -16.98
C GLU A 30 7.88 19.36 -18.25
N ARG A 31 7.58 18.05 -18.28
CA ARG A 31 8.03 17.16 -19.36
C ARG A 31 7.11 17.19 -20.57
N TRP A 32 5.79 17.26 -20.36
CA TRP A 32 4.77 17.11 -21.39
C TRP A 32 3.95 18.38 -21.66
N ASN A 33 4.22 19.47 -20.92
CA ASN A 33 3.41 20.68 -20.93
C ASN A 33 1.91 20.40 -20.73
N ALA A 34 1.58 19.35 -19.94
CA ALA A 34 0.22 18.88 -19.74
C ALA A 34 -0.48 19.62 -18.59
N GLU A 35 -1.80 19.80 -18.72
CA GLU A 35 -2.69 20.07 -17.59
C GLU A 35 -2.99 18.76 -16.86
N THR A 36 -3.26 18.84 -15.56
CA THR A 36 -3.74 17.70 -14.77
C THR A 36 -5.18 17.92 -14.36
N TRP A 37 -6.06 17.03 -14.79
CA TRP A 37 -7.46 17.02 -14.37
C TRP A 37 -7.68 15.87 -13.41
N LEU A 38 -8.41 16.13 -12.31
CA LEU A 38 -8.63 15.17 -11.24
C LEU A 38 -10.10 14.83 -11.13
N VAL A 39 -10.41 13.53 -11.18
CA VAL A 39 -11.74 12.97 -10.90
C VAL A 39 -11.73 12.40 -9.49
N ARG A 40 -12.62 12.86 -8.62
CA ARG A 40 -12.82 12.25 -7.29
C ARG A 40 -14.16 12.65 -6.67
N SER A 41 -14.58 11.88 -5.66
CA SER A 41 -15.79 12.18 -4.88
C SER A 41 -15.59 13.38 -3.97
N ALA A 42 -16.54 14.30 -3.96
CA ALA A 42 -16.60 15.47 -3.06
C ALA A 42 -15.26 16.21 -2.94
N PRO A 43 -14.70 16.75 -4.05
CA PRO A 43 -13.38 17.35 -4.05
C PRO A 43 -13.29 18.55 -3.10
N GLN A 44 -12.12 18.74 -2.48
CA GLN A 44 -11.87 19.73 -1.45
C GLN A 44 -10.89 20.81 -1.92
N ALA A 45 -10.72 21.87 -1.15
CA ALA A 45 -9.82 23.00 -1.48
C ALA A 45 -8.35 22.58 -1.72
N HIS A 46 -7.88 21.49 -1.10
CA HIS A 46 -6.54 20.99 -1.31
C HIS A 46 -6.37 20.33 -2.69
N ASP A 47 -7.44 19.79 -3.29
CA ASP A 47 -7.40 19.19 -4.63
C ASP A 47 -7.14 20.22 -5.73
N LEU A 48 -7.56 21.48 -5.53
CA LEU A 48 -7.26 22.60 -6.43
C LEU A 48 -5.76 22.94 -6.52
N ARG A 49 -4.97 22.52 -5.52
CA ARG A 49 -3.52 22.73 -5.52
C ARG A 49 -2.78 21.73 -6.40
N ILE A 50 -3.35 20.56 -6.58
CA ILE A 50 -2.75 19.43 -7.30
C ILE A 50 -3.42 19.15 -8.65
N SER A 51 -4.38 19.98 -9.07
CA SER A 51 -5.09 19.82 -10.35
C SER A 51 -5.39 21.17 -10.98
N ASP A 52 -5.56 21.18 -12.30
CA ASP A 52 -5.96 22.34 -13.06
C ASP A 52 -7.48 22.37 -13.31
N ARG A 53 -8.16 21.21 -13.18
CA ARG A 53 -9.63 21.04 -13.21
C ARG A 53 -10.04 19.90 -12.29
N LEU A 54 -11.16 20.10 -11.60
CA LEU A 54 -11.80 19.08 -10.76
C LEU A 54 -13.09 18.57 -11.42
N ILE A 55 -13.32 17.27 -11.35
CA ILE A 55 -14.50 16.57 -11.81
C ILE A 55 -15.06 15.82 -10.61
N ASP A 56 -16.27 16.20 -10.17
CA ASP A 56 -16.90 15.59 -9.00
C ASP A 56 -17.70 14.35 -9.42
N ALA A 57 -17.11 13.18 -9.18
CA ALA A 57 -17.76 11.90 -9.41
C ALA A 57 -17.22 10.84 -8.44
N ASP A 58 -18.11 10.05 -7.86
CA ASP A 58 -17.75 8.96 -6.97
C ASP A 58 -17.42 7.70 -7.78
N PRO A 59 -16.17 7.19 -7.72
CA PRO A 59 -15.75 5.98 -8.42
C PRO A 59 -16.57 4.73 -8.08
N LEU A 60 -17.23 4.70 -6.93
CA LEU A 60 -18.06 3.57 -6.49
C LEU A 60 -19.53 3.71 -6.96
N ALA A 61 -19.93 4.86 -7.51
CA ALA A 61 -21.29 5.06 -8.01
C ALA A 61 -21.51 4.33 -9.34
N GLN A 62 -22.72 3.78 -9.55
CA GLN A 62 -23.07 3.06 -10.78
C GLN A 62 -23.04 3.95 -12.03
N ASP A 63 -23.32 5.24 -11.87
CA ASP A 63 -23.36 6.23 -12.95
C ASP A 63 -22.03 7.01 -13.11
N PHE A 64 -20.96 6.56 -12.44
CA PHE A 64 -19.66 7.23 -12.42
C PHE A 64 -19.16 7.64 -13.81
N ILE A 65 -19.07 6.70 -14.75
CA ILE A 65 -18.54 6.96 -16.10
C ILE A 65 -19.38 8.01 -16.80
N GLN A 66 -20.71 7.89 -16.75
CA GLN A 66 -21.58 8.83 -17.40
C GLN A 66 -21.45 10.24 -16.82
N ARG A 67 -21.39 10.37 -15.49
CA ARG A 67 -21.18 11.65 -14.81
C ARG A 67 -19.86 12.32 -15.21
N VAL A 68 -18.78 11.53 -15.32
CA VAL A 68 -17.50 12.08 -15.77
C VAL A 68 -17.57 12.55 -17.20
N LEU A 69 -18.13 11.75 -18.11
CA LEU A 69 -18.27 12.12 -19.53
C LEU A 69 -19.16 13.35 -19.74
N ASP A 70 -20.26 13.48 -18.99
CA ASP A 70 -21.15 14.64 -19.05
C ASP A 70 -20.44 15.94 -18.61
N GLN A 71 -19.59 15.85 -17.55
CA GLN A 71 -18.81 17.00 -17.09
C GLN A 71 -17.63 17.35 -18.02
N LEU A 72 -17.09 16.37 -18.73
CA LEU A 72 -16.02 16.58 -19.72
C LEU A 72 -16.57 17.24 -20.98
N GLY A 73 -17.72 16.77 -21.49
CA GLY A 73 -18.28 17.26 -22.75
C GLY A 73 -17.27 17.19 -23.90
N ASP A 74 -17.21 18.24 -24.70
CA ASP A 74 -16.28 18.35 -25.84
C ASP A 74 -14.79 18.37 -25.41
N ASP A 75 -14.50 18.77 -24.17
CA ASP A 75 -13.16 18.79 -23.63
C ASP A 75 -12.55 17.39 -23.45
N ALA A 76 -13.35 16.32 -23.50
CA ALA A 76 -12.86 14.94 -23.47
C ALA A 76 -11.80 14.68 -24.57
N ALA A 77 -11.90 15.35 -25.71
CA ALA A 77 -10.94 15.23 -26.81
C ALA A 77 -9.54 15.77 -26.49
N ARG A 78 -9.37 16.55 -25.41
CA ARG A 78 -8.09 17.06 -24.94
C ARG A 78 -7.30 16.05 -24.10
N ILE A 79 -7.99 15.02 -23.56
CA ILE A 79 -7.35 14.04 -22.68
C ILE A 79 -6.45 13.16 -23.53
N SER A 80 -5.16 13.24 -23.24
CA SER A 80 -4.10 12.55 -24.00
C SER A 80 -3.52 11.37 -23.24
N ALA A 81 -3.68 11.35 -21.91
CA ALA A 81 -3.19 10.32 -21.02
C ALA A 81 -4.09 10.20 -19.80
N GLY A 82 -4.09 9.03 -19.15
CA GLY A 82 -4.87 8.81 -17.94
C GLY A 82 -4.26 7.77 -17.02
N ILE A 83 -4.45 7.96 -15.73
CA ILE A 83 -4.02 7.01 -14.68
C ILE A 83 -5.13 6.79 -13.66
N VAL A 84 -5.14 5.60 -13.06
CA VAL A 84 -6.00 5.26 -11.93
C VAL A 84 -5.13 5.09 -10.69
N PHE A 85 -5.36 5.90 -9.64
CA PHE A 85 -4.40 6.01 -8.53
C PHE A 85 -4.98 5.59 -7.15
N SER A 86 -6.21 5.11 -7.09
CA SER A 86 -6.79 4.56 -5.85
C SER A 86 -7.41 3.19 -6.07
N ASP A 87 -7.48 2.39 -4.99
CA ASP A 87 -8.13 1.08 -5.01
C ASP A 87 -9.61 1.19 -5.37
N ASN A 88 -10.32 2.19 -4.82
CA ASN A 88 -11.74 2.42 -5.07
C ASN A 88 -12.06 2.67 -6.55
N ALA A 89 -11.12 3.24 -7.30
CA ALA A 89 -11.29 3.59 -8.70
C ALA A 89 -10.75 2.53 -9.68
N VAL A 90 -10.11 1.45 -9.21
CA VAL A 90 -9.41 0.49 -10.07
C VAL A 90 -10.32 -0.06 -11.18
N ALA A 91 -11.53 -0.47 -10.87
CA ALA A 91 -12.44 -1.04 -11.86
C ALA A 91 -13.14 0.04 -12.73
N SER A 92 -13.76 1.02 -12.08
CA SER A 92 -14.51 2.08 -12.77
C SER A 92 -13.60 3.05 -13.52
N GLY A 93 -12.42 3.35 -12.95
CA GLY A 93 -11.42 4.20 -13.60
C GLY A 93 -10.80 3.52 -14.82
N ALA A 94 -10.47 2.22 -14.73
CA ALA A 94 -10.01 1.49 -15.91
C ALA A 94 -11.06 1.48 -17.04
N ALA A 95 -12.33 1.24 -16.71
CA ALA A 95 -13.43 1.29 -17.68
C ALA A 95 -13.65 2.70 -18.26
N LEU A 96 -13.47 3.76 -17.46
CA LEU A 96 -13.50 5.14 -17.94
C LEU A 96 -12.37 5.41 -18.95
N LEU A 97 -11.13 5.04 -18.62
CA LEU A 97 -9.97 5.25 -19.50
C LEU A 97 -10.12 4.45 -20.82
N GLU A 98 -10.61 3.20 -20.75
CA GLU A 98 -10.94 2.40 -21.93
C GLU A 98 -12.03 3.10 -22.79
N ARG A 99 -13.06 3.66 -22.17
CA ARG A 99 -14.14 4.40 -22.86
C ARG A 99 -13.64 5.69 -23.54
N LEU A 100 -12.59 6.31 -22.97
CA LEU A 100 -11.90 7.46 -23.56
C LEU A 100 -10.89 7.06 -24.65
N GLY A 101 -10.69 5.76 -24.91
CA GLY A 101 -9.74 5.25 -25.89
C GLY A 101 -8.28 5.37 -25.44
N LEU A 102 -8.02 5.49 -24.14
CA LEU A 102 -6.68 5.61 -23.59
C LEU A 102 -6.06 4.23 -23.27
N PRO A 103 -4.74 4.09 -23.35
CA PRO A 103 -4.06 2.89 -22.89
C PRO A 103 -4.33 2.64 -21.41
N VAL A 104 -4.80 1.44 -21.07
CA VAL A 104 -5.10 1.03 -19.70
C VAL A 104 -5.03 -0.50 -19.59
N ASP A 105 -4.85 -0.98 -18.37
CA ASP A 105 -4.95 -2.40 -18.03
C ASP A 105 -6.39 -2.93 -18.18
N ASP A 106 -6.56 -4.24 -18.39
CA ASP A 106 -7.87 -4.84 -18.68
C ASP A 106 -8.92 -4.49 -17.59
N ALA A 107 -9.91 -3.69 -17.97
CA ALA A 107 -10.96 -3.23 -17.08
C ALA A 107 -11.88 -4.37 -16.58
N ARG A 108 -12.04 -5.44 -17.39
CA ARG A 108 -12.93 -6.57 -17.07
C ARG A 108 -12.37 -7.45 -15.94
N LEU A 109 -11.06 -7.47 -15.76
CA LEU A 109 -10.36 -8.23 -14.72
C LEU A 109 -10.00 -7.38 -13.49
N ALA A 110 -10.22 -6.08 -13.56
CA ALA A 110 -9.82 -5.12 -12.53
C ALA A 110 -10.44 -5.38 -11.15
N LEU A 111 -11.65 -5.94 -11.11
CA LEU A 111 -12.36 -6.22 -9.86
C LEU A 111 -11.54 -7.13 -8.91
N GLY A 112 -10.76 -8.07 -9.46
CA GLY A 112 -9.90 -8.94 -8.66
C GLY A 112 -8.78 -8.21 -7.91
N ALA A 113 -8.42 -7.00 -8.34
CA ALA A 113 -7.45 -6.15 -7.64
C ALA A 113 -8.08 -5.19 -6.62
N PHE A 114 -9.38 -5.30 -6.36
CA PHE A 114 -10.11 -4.50 -5.39
C PHE A 114 -10.90 -5.37 -4.40
N ASP A 115 -11.62 -6.38 -4.91
CA ASP A 115 -12.45 -7.29 -4.10
C ASP A 115 -11.70 -8.62 -3.89
N LYS A 116 -11.32 -8.88 -2.64
CA LYS A 116 -10.57 -10.07 -2.23
C LYS A 116 -11.32 -11.37 -2.53
N LEU A 117 -12.66 -11.37 -2.44
CA LEU A 117 -13.47 -12.53 -2.79
C LEU A 117 -13.46 -12.79 -4.30
N ALA A 118 -13.57 -11.74 -5.11
CA ALA A 118 -13.49 -11.85 -6.57
C ALA A 118 -12.11 -12.39 -7.00
N TYR A 119 -11.03 -11.95 -6.33
CA TYR A 119 -9.70 -12.50 -6.55
C TYR A 119 -9.64 -13.99 -6.20
N ARG A 120 -10.07 -14.40 -5.02
CA ARG A 120 -10.04 -15.82 -4.59
C ARG A 120 -10.82 -16.73 -5.53
N ILE A 121 -11.97 -16.28 -6.03
CA ILE A 121 -12.75 -17.03 -7.01
C ILE A 121 -11.95 -17.22 -8.32
N SER A 122 -11.24 -16.18 -8.76
CA SER A 122 -10.41 -16.23 -9.97
C SER A 122 -9.17 -17.12 -9.77
N GLU A 123 -8.52 -17.04 -8.63
CA GLU A 123 -7.37 -17.84 -8.23
C GLU A 123 -7.75 -19.34 -8.14
N GLN A 124 -8.88 -19.66 -7.52
CA GLN A 124 -9.36 -21.03 -7.37
C GLN A 124 -9.61 -21.72 -8.73
N ARG A 125 -10.09 -20.97 -9.74
CA ARG A 125 -10.33 -21.52 -11.09
C ARG A 125 -9.07 -22.08 -11.74
N ILE A 126 -7.91 -21.52 -11.43
CA ILE A 126 -6.61 -21.98 -11.94
C ILE A 126 -5.78 -22.70 -10.86
N GLY A 127 -6.41 -23.06 -9.74
CA GLY A 127 -5.78 -23.71 -8.59
C GLY A 127 -4.89 -24.90 -8.93
N PRO A 128 -5.33 -25.86 -9.79
CA PRO A 128 -4.50 -27.00 -10.18
C PRO A 128 -3.18 -26.57 -10.87
N MET A 129 -3.21 -25.53 -11.70
CA MET A 129 -2.00 -24.98 -12.33
C MET A 129 -1.12 -24.29 -11.29
N LEU A 130 -1.70 -23.49 -10.40
CA LEU A 130 -0.97 -22.81 -9.33
C LEU A 130 -0.25 -23.81 -8.40
N THR A 131 -0.91 -24.90 -8.04
CA THR A 131 -0.31 -25.96 -7.21
C THR A 131 0.92 -26.58 -7.89
N GLN A 132 0.90 -26.78 -9.23
CA GLN A 132 2.06 -27.26 -9.97
C GLN A 132 3.24 -26.27 -9.95
N LEU A 133 2.97 -24.99 -9.75
CA LEU A 133 3.97 -23.92 -9.61
C LEU A 133 4.42 -23.70 -8.16
N GLY A 134 4.00 -24.55 -7.20
CA GLY A 134 4.31 -24.36 -5.78
C GLY A 134 3.52 -23.24 -5.12
N VAL A 135 2.37 -22.84 -5.69
CA VAL A 135 1.51 -21.81 -5.13
C VAL A 135 0.37 -22.42 -4.35
N MET A 136 0.31 -22.16 -3.07
CA MET A 136 -0.79 -22.55 -2.20
C MET A 136 -1.98 -21.60 -2.40
N VAL A 137 -3.14 -22.16 -2.72
CA VAL A 137 -4.42 -21.43 -2.72
C VAL A 137 -5.12 -21.72 -1.40
N PRO A 138 -5.37 -20.73 -0.53
CA PRO A 138 -6.05 -20.96 0.74
C PRO A 138 -7.52 -21.32 0.51
N ASP A 139 -8.06 -22.21 1.36
CA ASP A 139 -9.51 -22.40 1.45
C ASP A 139 -10.19 -21.10 1.89
N PHE A 140 -11.36 -20.78 1.34
CA PHE A 140 -12.05 -19.53 1.65
C PHE A 140 -13.56 -19.68 1.60
N GLU A 141 -14.26 -18.79 2.32
CA GLU A 141 -15.73 -18.74 2.33
C GLU A 141 -16.21 -17.29 2.53
N ARG A 142 -17.27 -16.91 1.82
CA ARG A 142 -17.98 -15.67 2.10
C ARG A 142 -18.77 -15.80 3.38
N ILE A 143 -18.61 -14.86 4.29
CA ILE A 143 -19.29 -14.80 5.59
C ILE A 143 -20.50 -13.88 5.48
N ARG A 144 -21.67 -14.35 5.95
CA ARG A 144 -22.93 -13.62 6.01
C ARG A 144 -23.50 -13.53 7.42
N CYS A 145 -23.11 -14.47 8.28
CA CYS A 145 -23.58 -14.57 9.65
C CYS A 145 -22.56 -15.29 10.54
N LEU A 146 -22.77 -15.27 11.84
CA LEU A 146 -21.92 -15.94 12.81
C LEU A 146 -21.80 -17.45 12.56
N GLU A 147 -22.89 -18.10 12.11
CA GLU A 147 -22.89 -19.54 11.84
C GLU A 147 -21.89 -19.89 10.71
N ASP A 148 -21.75 -19.04 9.68
CA ASP A 148 -20.74 -19.23 8.63
C ASP A 148 -19.32 -19.22 9.22
N VAL A 149 -19.02 -18.29 10.15
CA VAL A 149 -17.72 -18.22 10.85
C VAL A 149 -17.46 -19.50 11.66
N GLN A 150 -18.46 -19.96 12.44
CA GLN A 150 -18.35 -21.17 13.25
C GLN A 150 -18.17 -22.43 12.38
N ASN A 151 -18.89 -22.50 11.26
CA ASN A 151 -18.76 -23.59 10.30
C ASN A 151 -17.37 -23.61 9.64
N PHE A 152 -16.85 -22.45 9.26
CA PHE A 152 -15.52 -22.32 8.70
C PHE A 152 -14.45 -22.71 9.73
N ALA A 153 -14.54 -22.19 10.97
CA ALA A 153 -13.63 -22.48 12.07
C ALA A 153 -13.47 -23.98 12.35
N ARG A 154 -14.57 -24.76 12.29
CA ARG A 154 -14.53 -26.22 12.52
C ARG A 154 -13.67 -26.98 11.51
N ARG A 155 -13.45 -26.41 10.32
CA ARG A 155 -12.64 -27.02 9.26
C ARG A 155 -11.18 -26.55 9.28
N GLN A 156 -10.87 -25.50 10.07
CA GLN A 156 -9.56 -24.86 10.05
C GLN A 156 -8.72 -25.18 11.30
N ALA A 157 -7.99 -26.30 11.25
CA ALA A 157 -7.20 -26.77 12.39
C ALA A 157 -6.05 -25.82 12.81
N ARG A 158 -5.61 -24.90 11.92
CA ARG A 158 -4.54 -23.95 12.18
C ARG A 158 -5.03 -22.53 12.47
N GLY A 159 -6.35 -22.33 12.50
CA GLY A 159 -6.96 -21.01 12.53
C GLY A 159 -7.19 -20.45 11.13
N PHE A 160 -7.71 -19.22 11.07
CA PHE A 160 -8.07 -18.55 9.83
C PHE A 160 -7.99 -17.03 9.98
N VAL A 161 -8.07 -16.31 8.87
CA VAL A 161 -8.22 -14.87 8.83
C VAL A 161 -9.66 -14.55 8.44
N ILE A 162 -10.31 -13.61 9.15
CA ILE A 162 -11.58 -13.02 8.72
C ILE A 162 -11.35 -11.55 8.39
N LYS A 163 -11.86 -11.08 7.25
CA LYS A 163 -11.57 -9.73 6.74
C LYS A 163 -12.68 -9.22 5.82
N PRO A 164 -12.88 -7.89 5.74
CA PRO A 164 -13.72 -7.27 4.71
C PRO A 164 -13.15 -7.53 3.31
N THR A 165 -14.02 -7.63 2.29
CA THR A 165 -13.56 -7.93 0.92
C THR A 165 -12.93 -6.73 0.22
N THR A 166 -13.35 -5.49 0.54
CA THR A 166 -12.96 -4.26 -0.17
C THR A 166 -12.24 -3.21 0.69
N GLU A 167 -11.99 -3.52 1.98
CA GLU A 167 -11.26 -2.60 2.85
C GLU A 167 -9.74 -2.73 2.70
N GLY A 168 -9.06 -1.61 2.87
CA GLY A 168 -7.60 -1.51 2.90
C GLY A 168 -7.05 -1.10 4.27
N ASN A 169 -5.72 -0.94 4.39
CA ASN A 169 -5.03 -0.49 5.61
C ASN A 169 -5.24 -1.41 6.83
N ASN A 170 -5.39 -2.69 6.62
CA ASN A 170 -5.67 -3.73 7.63
C ASN A 170 -6.96 -3.52 8.44
N ARG A 171 -7.89 -2.66 7.99
CA ARG A 171 -9.16 -2.45 8.69
C ARG A 171 -10.01 -3.69 8.70
N GLY A 172 -10.44 -4.12 9.90
CA GLY A 172 -11.29 -5.29 10.08
C GLY A 172 -10.60 -6.63 9.78
N VAL A 173 -9.27 -6.68 9.66
CA VAL A 173 -8.52 -7.92 9.48
C VAL A 173 -8.22 -8.54 10.83
N VAL A 174 -8.73 -9.73 11.10
CA VAL A 174 -8.61 -10.42 12.38
C VAL A 174 -8.10 -11.84 12.17
N LEU A 175 -7.00 -12.20 12.84
CA LEU A 175 -6.53 -13.57 12.96
C LEU A 175 -7.33 -14.30 14.05
N VAL A 176 -7.96 -15.41 13.68
CA VAL A 176 -8.72 -16.27 14.58
C VAL A 176 -7.92 -17.54 14.83
N ALA A 177 -7.32 -17.63 16.02
CA ALA A 177 -6.57 -18.81 16.44
C ALA A 177 -7.48 -20.06 16.59
N PRO A 178 -6.93 -21.27 16.51
CA PRO A 178 -7.70 -22.48 16.79
C PRO A 178 -8.39 -22.43 18.16
N GLY A 179 -9.70 -22.65 18.20
CA GLY A 179 -10.48 -22.62 19.45
C GLY A 179 -10.76 -21.23 20.01
N ALA A 180 -10.39 -20.16 19.29
CA ALA A 180 -10.73 -18.80 19.69
C ALA A 180 -12.24 -18.53 19.59
N ASP A 181 -12.69 -17.49 20.30
CA ASP A 181 -14.08 -17.05 20.30
C ASP A 181 -14.48 -16.48 18.93
N CYS A 182 -15.35 -17.23 18.24
CA CYS A 182 -15.90 -16.81 16.95
C CYS A 182 -16.87 -15.62 17.08
N ASP A 183 -17.55 -15.46 18.22
CA ASP A 183 -18.51 -14.38 18.45
C ASP A 183 -17.77 -13.04 18.49
N GLN A 184 -16.63 -13.01 19.19
CA GLN A 184 -15.77 -11.83 19.22
C GLN A 184 -15.21 -11.50 17.83
N ALA A 185 -14.73 -12.50 17.09
CA ALA A 185 -14.18 -12.28 15.75
C ALA A 185 -15.26 -11.79 14.77
N PHE A 186 -16.48 -12.33 14.87
CA PHE A 186 -17.61 -11.91 14.05
C PHE A 186 -18.03 -10.46 14.38
N ALA A 187 -18.11 -10.09 15.65
CA ALA A 187 -18.48 -8.73 16.06
C ALA A 187 -17.54 -7.64 15.50
N GLU A 188 -16.25 -7.97 15.31
CA GLU A 188 -15.28 -7.03 14.71
C GLU A 188 -15.50 -6.81 13.20
N VAL A 189 -16.07 -7.77 12.49
CA VAL A 189 -16.31 -7.70 11.04
C VAL A 189 -17.77 -7.45 10.67
N GLU A 190 -18.70 -7.60 11.63
CA GLU A 190 -20.13 -7.37 11.42
C GLU A 190 -20.46 -6.02 10.74
N PRO A 191 -19.80 -4.88 11.08
CA PRO A 191 -20.04 -3.61 10.42
C PRO A 191 -19.77 -3.62 8.91
N TYR A 192 -18.99 -4.59 8.42
CA TYR A 192 -18.60 -4.70 7.00
C TYR A 192 -19.44 -5.71 6.20
N LEU A 193 -20.42 -6.37 6.80
CA LEU A 193 -21.23 -7.40 6.11
C LEU A 193 -21.92 -6.88 4.86
N ALA A 194 -22.34 -5.61 4.85
CA ALA A 194 -23.00 -4.99 3.70
C ALA A 194 -22.07 -4.85 2.49
N SER A 195 -20.77 -4.59 2.70
CA SER A 195 -19.74 -4.50 1.66
C SER A 195 -19.08 -5.86 1.34
N GLY A 196 -19.30 -6.86 2.19
CA GLY A 196 -18.79 -8.22 2.05
C GLY A 196 -17.69 -8.56 3.05
N VAL A 197 -17.75 -9.79 3.57
CA VAL A 197 -16.76 -10.35 4.49
C VAL A 197 -16.32 -11.72 3.98
N LEU A 198 -15.03 -12.00 4.10
CA LEU A 198 -14.35 -13.21 3.65
C LEU A 198 -13.63 -13.86 4.85
N ALA A 199 -13.76 -15.17 5.00
CA ALA A 199 -12.86 -15.98 5.82
C ALA A 199 -11.91 -16.76 4.92
N GLU A 200 -10.64 -16.83 5.29
CA GLU A 200 -9.60 -17.57 4.56
C GLU A 200 -8.78 -18.42 5.52
N ALA A 201 -8.45 -19.64 5.11
CA ALA A 201 -7.52 -20.48 5.84
C ALA A 201 -6.19 -19.74 6.08
N LEU A 202 -5.62 -19.87 7.26
CA LEU A 202 -4.34 -19.25 7.58
C LEU A 202 -3.25 -19.80 6.65
N ILE A 203 -2.58 -18.91 5.93
CA ILE A 203 -1.40 -19.25 5.16
C ILE A 203 -0.25 -19.54 6.14
N PRO A 204 0.31 -20.74 6.14
CA PRO A 204 1.28 -21.18 7.16
C PRO A 204 2.72 -20.77 6.81
N PHE A 205 2.90 -19.60 6.17
CA PHE A 205 4.18 -19.07 5.77
C PHE A 205 4.46 -17.78 6.54
N ASP A 206 5.64 -17.66 7.12
CA ASP A 206 5.97 -16.58 8.05
C ASP A 206 6.63 -15.37 7.36
N ARG A 207 7.26 -15.59 6.20
CA ARG A 207 7.94 -14.51 5.46
C ARG A 207 6.98 -13.84 4.49
N GLU A 208 6.91 -12.51 4.55
CA GLU A 208 6.03 -11.70 3.71
C GLU A 208 6.84 -10.80 2.79
N TYR A 209 6.37 -10.71 1.55
CA TYR A 209 6.96 -9.90 0.49
C TYR A 209 5.87 -9.24 -0.33
N SER A 210 6.25 -8.22 -1.10
CA SER A 210 5.43 -7.75 -2.20
C SER A 210 6.22 -7.84 -3.51
N TYR A 211 5.52 -8.24 -4.56
CA TYR A 211 5.96 -8.15 -5.94
C TYR A 211 5.42 -6.87 -6.51
N ASP A 212 6.31 -5.89 -6.69
CA ASP A 212 6.01 -4.52 -7.03
C ASP A 212 6.51 -4.17 -8.42
N GLY A 213 5.90 -3.16 -9.06
CA GLY A 213 6.44 -2.71 -10.32
C GLY A 213 5.54 -1.81 -11.14
N LEU A 214 5.93 -1.66 -12.41
CA LEU A 214 5.27 -0.85 -13.43
C LEU A 214 5.43 -1.50 -14.80
N GLY A 215 4.34 -1.91 -15.44
CA GLY A 215 4.40 -2.62 -16.72
C GLY A 215 5.13 -3.95 -16.60
N GLU A 216 6.25 -4.11 -17.31
CA GLU A 216 7.13 -5.28 -17.23
C GLU A 216 8.25 -5.15 -16.19
N LEU A 217 8.48 -3.94 -15.69
CA LEU A 217 9.48 -3.65 -14.68
C LEU A 217 9.01 -4.15 -13.31
N TRP A 218 9.85 -4.90 -12.59
CA TRP A 218 9.50 -5.47 -11.30
C TRP A 218 10.65 -5.45 -10.29
N PHE A 219 10.29 -5.46 -9.04
CA PHE A 219 11.17 -5.65 -7.89
C PHE A 219 10.40 -6.33 -6.75
N ILE A 220 11.12 -6.73 -5.70
CA ILE A 220 10.53 -7.39 -4.54
C ILE A 220 10.91 -6.59 -3.30
N THR A 221 9.88 -6.26 -2.51
CA THR A 221 10.01 -5.59 -1.22
C THR A 221 9.75 -6.60 -0.10
N GLU A 222 10.56 -6.59 0.95
CA GLU A 222 10.34 -7.40 2.14
C GLU A 222 9.41 -6.66 3.09
N LYS A 223 8.38 -7.35 3.59
CA LYS A 223 7.40 -6.82 4.52
C LYS A 223 7.70 -7.29 5.93
N VAL A 224 7.61 -6.39 6.89
CA VAL A 224 7.68 -6.71 8.32
C VAL A 224 6.34 -6.38 8.94
N SER A 225 5.64 -7.42 9.43
CA SER A 225 4.34 -7.29 10.07
C SER A 225 4.43 -7.48 11.58
N ALA A 226 3.54 -6.83 12.33
CA ALA A 226 3.38 -7.08 13.75
C ALA A 226 2.89 -8.52 13.99
N THR A 227 3.40 -9.14 15.04
CA THR A 227 2.95 -10.47 15.46
C THR A 227 1.72 -10.37 16.34
N GLY A 228 0.78 -11.33 16.22
CA GLY A 228 -0.40 -11.40 17.08
C GLY A 228 -1.73 -11.41 16.31
N ARG A 229 -2.78 -10.95 16.99
CA ARG A 229 -4.16 -10.96 16.47
C ARG A 229 -4.37 -10.08 15.22
N TYR A 230 -3.60 -8.99 15.12
CA TYR A 230 -3.69 -8.01 14.04
C TYR A 230 -2.34 -7.93 13.30
N PRO A 231 -2.22 -8.50 12.11
CA PRO A 231 -0.97 -8.54 11.34
C PRO A 231 -0.72 -7.22 10.59
N VAL A 232 -0.54 -6.12 11.35
CA VAL A 232 -0.36 -4.79 10.77
C VAL A 232 1.07 -4.60 10.30
N GLU A 233 1.26 -4.04 9.11
CA GLU A 233 2.58 -3.74 8.57
C GLU A 233 3.28 -2.64 9.36
N VAL A 234 4.52 -2.92 9.78
CA VAL A 234 5.32 -2.00 10.59
C VAL A 234 6.57 -1.49 9.87
N ALA A 235 7.04 -2.21 8.84
CA ALA A 235 8.12 -1.74 7.98
C ALA A 235 8.08 -2.42 6.61
N GLN A 236 8.71 -1.76 5.62
CA GLN A 236 8.98 -2.27 4.28
C GLN A 236 10.46 -2.06 4.00
N ILE A 237 11.14 -3.05 3.41
CA ILE A 237 12.60 -3.05 3.20
C ILE A 237 12.92 -3.37 1.74
N LEU A 238 13.78 -2.58 1.13
CA LEU A 238 14.28 -2.79 -0.23
C LEU A 238 15.81 -2.63 -0.25
N PRO A 239 16.55 -3.53 -0.94
CA PRO A 239 16.08 -4.75 -1.59
C PRO A 239 15.68 -5.84 -0.58
N ALA A 240 14.75 -6.70 -0.98
CA ALA A 240 14.40 -7.89 -0.20
C ALA A 240 15.58 -8.87 -0.13
N ARG A 241 15.79 -9.49 1.03
CA ARG A 241 16.81 -10.52 1.21
C ARG A 241 16.28 -11.87 0.76
N LEU A 242 16.62 -12.25 -0.46
CA LEU A 242 16.14 -13.44 -1.14
C LEU A 242 17.29 -14.09 -1.91
N ASP A 243 17.38 -15.41 -1.88
CA ASP A 243 18.20 -16.13 -2.83
C ASP A 243 17.56 -16.16 -4.24
N HIS A 244 18.27 -16.75 -5.20
CA HIS A 244 17.79 -16.79 -6.58
C HIS A 244 16.50 -17.59 -6.72
N GLN A 245 16.38 -18.74 -6.03
CA GLN A 245 15.22 -19.63 -6.13
C GLN A 245 13.98 -18.97 -5.50
N GLU A 246 14.12 -18.36 -4.32
CA GLU A 246 13.08 -17.60 -3.64
C GLU A 246 12.58 -16.43 -4.49
N ARG A 247 13.52 -15.66 -5.07
CA ARG A 247 13.21 -14.54 -5.97
C ARG A 247 12.40 -15.01 -7.19
N MET A 248 12.79 -16.15 -7.79
CA MET A 248 12.07 -16.70 -8.94
C MET A 248 10.70 -17.24 -8.56
N ALA A 249 10.54 -17.86 -7.38
CA ALA A 249 9.24 -18.31 -6.89
C ALA A 249 8.25 -17.13 -6.72
N ILE A 250 8.69 -16.04 -6.09
CA ILE A 250 7.86 -14.82 -5.95
C ILE A 250 7.53 -14.21 -7.32
N ARG A 251 8.50 -14.14 -8.23
CA ARG A 251 8.28 -13.62 -9.58
C ARG A 251 7.22 -14.43 -10.33
N VAL A 252 7.34 -15.75 -10.33
CA VAL A 252 6.40 -16.65 -11.04
C VAL A 252 4.98 -16.44 -10.54
N VAL A 253 4.75 -16.41 -9.22
CA VAL A 253 3.42 -16.17 -8.70
C VAL A 253 2.96 -14.73 -8.98
N GLY A 254 3.81 -13.74 -8.82
CA GLY A 254 3.49 -12.34 -9.10
C GLY A 254 3.03 -12.11 -10.54
N GLU A 255 3.70 -12.73 -11.53
CA GLU A 255 3.30 -12.69 -12.93
C GLU A 255 1.93 -13.37 -13.18
N GLN A 256 1.62 -14.48 -12.47
CA GLN A 256 0.30 -15.11 -12.55
C GLN A 256 -0.79 -14.21 -11.93
N VAL A 257 -0.50 -13.57 -10.82
CA VAL A 257 -1.40 -12.60 -10.18
C VAL A 257 -1.71 -11.44 -11.13
N ASN A 258 -0.68 -10.84 -11.75
CA ASN A 258 -0.84 -9.78 -12.73
C ASN A 258 -1.77 -10.20 -13.88
N ARG A 259 -1.63 -11.43 -14.39
CA ARG A 259 -2.53 -11.98 -15.43
C ARG A 259 -3.96 -12.12 -14.94
N LEU A 260 -4.17 -12.62 -13.71
CA LEU A 260 -5.51 -12.81 -13.13
C LEU A 260 -6.28 -11.50 -12.94
N VAL A 261 -5.57 -10.42 -12.63
CA VAL A 261 -6.19 -9.10 -12.45
C VAL A 261 -6.05 -8.20 -13.68
N GLY A 262 -5.52 -8.72 -14.79
CA GLY A 262 -5.44 -8.00 -16.07
C GLY A 262 -4.43 -6.86 -16.09
N GLN A 263 -3.43 -6.85 -15.19
CA GLN A 263 -2.35 -5.88 -15.19
C GLN A 263 -1.36 -6.18 -16.33
N ARG A 264 -0.93 -5.16 -17.09
CA ARG A 264 0.03 -5.26 -18.19
C ARG A 264 0.94 -4.04 -18.33
N ILE A 265 0.42 -2.83 -18.19
CA ILE A 265 1.13 -1.57 -18.44
C ILE A 265 1.18 -0.64 -17.22
N GLY A 266 0.21 -0.78 -16.31
CA GLY A 266 0.10 0.03 -15.11
C GLY A 266 0.98 -0.46 -13.96
N PRO A 267 0.89 0.22 -12.80
CA PRO A 267 1.54 -0.20 -11.56
C PRO A 267 0.88 -1.43 -10.95
N PHE A 268 1.65 -2.18 -10.18
CA PHE A 268 1.17 -3.31 -9.40
C PHE A 268 1.89 -3.44 -8.07
N HIS A 269 1.18 -4.02 -7.10
CA HIS A 269 1.65 -4.33 -5.76
C HIS A 269 0.94 -5.60 -5.29
N ASN A 270 1.60 -6.74 -5.40
CA ASN A 270 1.01 -8.04 -5.06
C ASN A 270 1.66 -8.57 -3.79
N GLU A 271 0.87 -8.76 -2.75
CA GLU A 271 1.34 -9.27 -1.47
C GLU A 271 1.42 -10.79 -1.48
N ILE A 272 2.59 -11.32 -1.13
CA ILE A 272 2.93 -12.73 -1.26
C ILE A 272 3.62 -13.21 0.00
N LYS A 273 3.18 -14.36 0.51
CA LYS A 273 3.89 -15.10 1.56
C LYS A 273 4.75 -16.19 0.95
N LEU A 274 5.91 -16.41 1.55
CA LEU A 274 6.91 -17.38 1.12
C LEU A 274 7.23 -18.34 2.26
N SER A 275 7.22 -19.64 1.96
CA SER A 275 7.64 -20.70 2.87
C SER A 275 9.16 -20.74 2.99
N GLU A 276 9.67 -20.83 4.21
CA GLU A 276 11.11 -20.98 4.49
C GLU A 276 11.67 -22.34 4.07
N LYS A 277 10.82 -23.36 3.89
CA LYS A 277 11.25 -24.75 3.76
C LYS A 277 11.43 -25.20 2.31
N ASP A 278 10.54 -24.75 1.43
CA ASP A 278 10.38 -25.35 0.10
C ASP A 278 10.09 -24.34 -1.00
N CYS A 279 10.25 -23.04 -0.71
CA CYS A 279 9.95 -21.92 -1.61
C CYS A 279 8.50 -21.89 -2.15
N ASN A 280 7.57 -22.63 -1.52
CA ASN A 280 6.16 -22.50 -1.83
C ASN A 280 5.68 -21.09 -1.48
N THR A 281 4.78 -20.56 -2.27
CA THR A 281 4.23 -19.22 -2.13
C THR A 281 2.72 -19.24 -1.93
N ALA A 282 2.16 -18.16 -1.40
CA ALA A 282 0.73 -17.93 -1.38
C ALA A 282 0.45 -16.43 -1.51
N VAL A 283 -0.59 -16.08 -2.25
CA VAL A 283 -0.97 -14.68 -2.45
C VAL A 283 -1.84 -14.23 -1.27
N VAL A 284 -1.55 -13.04 -0.74
CA VAL A 284 -2.39 -12.38 0.27
C VAL A 284 -3.45 -11.54 -0.44
N GLU A 285 -3.01 -10.61 -1.29
CA GLU A 285 -3.88 -9.80 -2.15
C GLU A 285 -3.12 -9.15 -3.31
N PRO A 286 -3.77 -8.93 -4.46
CA PRO A 286 -3.25 -8.12 -5.55
C PRO A 286 -3.75 -6.68 -5.48
N ASN A 287 -2.94 -5.74 -5.98
CA ASN A 287 -3.32 -4.35 -6.14
C ASN A 287 -2.81 -3.81 -7.48
N ARG A 288 -3.66 -3.07 -8.22
CA ARG A 288 -3.31 -2.43 -9.50
C ARG A 288 -3.07 -0.93 -9.31
N ARG A 289 -2.19 -0.62 -8.38
CA ARG A 289 -1.76 0.75 -8.07
C ARG A 289 -0.34 0.74 -7.50
N PRO A 290 0.33 1.89 -7.45
CA PRO A 290 1.58 2.00 -6.70
C PRO A 290 1.40 1.57 -5.24
N ALA A 291 2.37 0.85 -4.72
CA ALA A 291 2.39 0.39 -3.33
C ALA A 291 2.21 1.53 -2.33
N GLY A 292 1.63 1.20 -1.17
CA GLY A 292 1.60 2.06 0.01
C GLY A 292 2.97 2.21 0.65
N MET A 293 3.01 2.78 1.85
CA MET A 293 4.21 2.90 2.70
C MET A 293 5.46 3.36 1.92
N LYS A 294 5.27 4.23 0.92
CA LYS A 294 6.38 4.86 0.16
C LYS A 294 7.34 3.89 -0.55
N ILE A 295 6.91 2.69 -0.91
CA ILE A 295 7.76 1.69 -1.57
C ILE A 295 8.41 2.25 -2.84
N TRP A 296 7.71 3.09 -3.62
CA TRP A 296 8.31 3.72 -4.80
C TRP A 296 9.37 4.79 -4.47
N THR A 297 9.26 5.47 -3.31
CA THR A 297 10.33 6.32 -2.77
C THR A 297 11.56 5.49 -2.40
N LEU A 298 11.35 4.29 -1.81
CA LEU A 298 12.46 3.36 -1.55
C LEU A 298 13.11 2.90 -2.86
N ALA A 299 12.32 2.54 -3.87
CA ALA A 299 12.83 2.12 -5.17
C ALA A 299 13.66 3.22 -5.85
N GLN A 300 13.24 4.48 -5.75
CA GLN A 300 14.00 5.62 -6.23
C GLN A 300 15.35 5.78 -5.48
N ALA A 301 15.34 5.67 -4.16
CA ALA A 301 16.57 5.76 -3.35
C ALA A 301 17.55 4.63 -3.66
N VAL A 302 17.04 3.40 -3.80
CA VAL A 302 17.85 2.18 -3.99
C VAL A 302 18.35 2.06 -5.42
N HIS A 303 17.49 2.32 -6.40
CA HIS A 303 17.76 2.07 -7.83
C HIS A 303 17.95 3.35 -8.66
N GLY A 304 17.71 4.53 -8.11
CA GLY A 304 17.84 5.78 -8.83
C GLY A 304 16.76 6.05 -9.89
N LEU A 305 15.67 5.25 -9.93
CA LEU A 305 14.59 5.41 -10.91
C LEU A 305 13.34 5.97 -10.24
N ASP A 306 12.87 7.11 -10.70
CA ASP A 306 11.59 7.70 -10.32
C ASP A 306 10.45 6.98 -11.05
N LEU A 307 9.77 6.06 -10.36
CA LEU A 307 8.67 5.26 -10.91
C LEU A 307 7.41 6.09 -11.15
N TYR A 308 7.17 7.18 -10.42
CA TYR A 308 6.04 8.07 -10.70
C TYR A 308 6.25 8.82 -12.01
N ALA A 309 7.45 9.37 -12.22
CA ALA A 309 7.82 10.01 -13.47
C ALA A 309 7.76 9.01 -14.65
N ALA A 310 8.33 7.81 -14.48
CA ALA A 310 8.28 6.75 -15.48
C ALA A 310 6.84 6.33 -15.84
N TRP A 311 5.93 6.27 -14.85
CA TRP A 311 4.53 5.97 -15.10
C TRP A 311 3.85 7.07 -15.92
N ILE A 312 4.04 8.34 -15.56
CA ILE A 312 3.51 9.45 -16.34
C ILE A 312 4.08 9.44 -17.76
N ASP A 313 5.38 9.24 -17.91
CA ASP A 313 6.03 9.15 -19.23
C ASP A 313 5.44 8.01 -20.07
N SER A 314 5.13 6.87 -19.44
CA SER A 314 4.58 5.70 -20.13
C SER A 314 3.17 5.92 -20.70
N VAL A 315 2.31 6.63 -19.96
CA VAL A 315 0.95 6.96 -20.45
C VAL A 315 0.95 8.05 -21.52
N PHE A 316 2.07 8.80 -21.66
CA PHE A 316 2.33 9.70 -22.79
C PHE A 316 3.20 9.07 -23.89
N SER A 317 3.33 7.75 -23.92
CA SER A 317 3.99 6.96 -24.99
C SER A 317 5.52 6.84 -24.90
N THR A 318 6.14 7.06 -23.73
CA THR A 318 7.55 6.72 -23.52
C THR A 318 7.68 5.28 -23.01
N ALA A 319 8.62 4.53 -23.53
CA ALA A 319 8.86 3.16 -23.08
C ALA A 319 9.38 3.12 -21.63
N ILE A 320 8.81 2.25 -20.79
CA ILE A 320 9.31 1.98 -19.45
C ILE A 320 10.61 1.16 -19.57
N PRO A 321 11.64 1.41 -18.76
CA PRO A 321 12.80 0.51 -18.65
C PRO A 321 12.34 -0.91 -18.28
N LYS A 322 12.99 -1.94 -18.86
CA LYS A 322 12.63 -3.35 -18.57
C LYS A 322 13.27 -3.87 -17.31
N GLU A 323 14.34 -3.23 -16.85
CA GLU A 323 15.13 -3.64 -15.70
C GLU A 323 15.46 -2.41 -14.84
N LEU A 324 15.50 -2.62 -13.53
CA LEU A 324 16.00 -1.61 -12.59
C LEU A 324 17.54 -1.58 -12.61
N PRO A 325 18.14 -0.41 -12.43
CA PRO A 325 19.56 -0.33 -12.08
C PRO A 325 19.90 -1.16 -10.83
N GLU A 326 21.15 -1.60 -10.73
CA GLU A 326 21.64 -2.29 -9.53
C GLU A 326 21.45 -1.43 -8.28
N PRO A 327 21.14 -2.05 -7.13
CA PRO A 327 20.97 -1.33 -5.86
C PRO A 327 22.23 -0.57 -5.46
N SER A 328 22.12 0.71 -5.15
CA SER A 328 23.23 1.56 -4.65
C SER A 328 23.27 1.64 -3.13
N CYS A 329 22.19 1.27 -2.47
CA CYS A 329 22.05 1.25 -1.00
C CYS A 329 20.93 0.27 -0.62
N SER A 330 20.64 0.15 0.66
CA SER A 330 19.37 -0.41 1.13
C SER A 330 18.50 0.69 1.74
N ALA A 331 17.19 0.52 1.71
CA ALA A 331 16.26 1.51 2.25
C ALA A 331 15.05 0.84 2.93
N ALA A 332 14.46 1.56 3.87
CA ALA A 332 13.28 1.08 4.57
C ALA A 332 12.28 2.20 4.85
N THR A 333 11.00 1.85 4.82
CA THR A 333 9.93 2.64 5.43
C THR A 333 9.53 2.02 6.74
N LEU A 334 9.34 2.86 7.76
CA LEU A 334 8.91 2.44 9.09
C LEU A 334 7.65 3.18 9.51
N MET A 335 6.76 2.46 10.18
CA MET A 335 5.60 3.01 10.86
C MET A 335 5.87 3.04 12.37
N PHE A 336 5.69 4.17 12.98
CA PHE A 336 5.98 4.41 14.39
C PHE A 336 4.70 4.55 15.20
N GLY A 337 4.59 3.75 16.25
CA GLY A 337 3.49 3.77 17.22
C GLY A 337 3.81 4.58 18.48
N VAL A 338 3.15 4.22 19.57
CA VAL A 338 3.27 4.86 20.89
C VAL A 338 3.76 3.83 21.93
N PRO A 339 4.44 4.28 23.03
CA PRO A 339 4.99 3.37 24.03
C PRO A 339 3.93 2.70 24.92
N GLN A 340 2.75 3.27 25.02
CA GLN A 340 1.59 2.74 25.74
C GLN A 340 0.29 3.29 25.14
N ASP A 341 -0.84 2.66 25.42
CA ASP A 341 -2.15 3.17 24.99
C ASP A 341 -2.34 4.60 25.49
N MET A 342 -2.54 5.55 24.57
CA MET A 342 -2.64 6.95 24.93
C MET A 342 -3.41 7.78 23.91
N THR A 343 -4.01 8.87 24.38
CA THR A 343 -4.55 9.88 23.48
C THR A 343 -3.42 10.77 22.97
N VAL A 344 -3.18 10.70 21.66
CA VAL A 344 -2.17 11.50 20.97
C VAL A 344 -2.81 12.77 20.39
N ASP A 345 -2.15 13.90 20.60
CA ASP A 345 -2.44 15.18 19.96
C ASP A 345 -1.16 15.63 19.23
N VAL A 346 -1.13 15.44 17.92
CA VAL A 346 0.08 15.69 17.09
C VAL A 346 0.56 17.15 17.23
N ALA A 347 -0.34 18.12 17.39
CA ALA A 347 0.04 19.51 17.57
C ALA A 347 0.91 19.74 18.82
N ARG A 348 0.91 18.79 19.75
CA ARG A 348 1.70 18.84 21.00
C ARG A 348 2.98 18.02 20.93
N LEU A 349 3.15 17.13 19.93
CA LEU A 349 4.31 16.24 19.86
C LEU A 349 5.58 16.94 19.32
N GLY A 350 5.46 18.16 18.81
CA GLY A 350 6.57 18.91 18.25
C GLY A 350 6.87 18.54 16.79
N ASP A 351 8.11 18.76 16.41
CA ASP A 351 8.57 18.52 15.03
C ASP A 351 8.93 17.04 14.83
N VAL A 352 8.21 16.36 13.93
CA VAL A 352 8.46 14.95 13.60
C VAL A 352 9.88 14.74 13.04
N HIS A 353 10.39 15.70 12.27
CA HIS A 353 11.74 15.60 11.70
C HIS A 353 12.79 15.55 12.80
N ALA A 354 12.70 16.42 13.81
CA ALA A 354 13.63 16.43 14.93
C ALA A 354 13.60 15.12 15.73
N LEU A 355 12.41 14.57 16.01
CA LEU A 355 12.25 13.29 16.70
C LEU A 355 12.82 12.11 15.92
N VAL A 356 12.60 12.07 14.60
CA VAL A 356 13.13 11.01 13.75
C VAL A 356 14.65 11.12 13.61
N VAL A 357 15.21 12.32 13.47
CA VAL A 357 16.69 12.52 13.43
C VAL A 357 17.33 12.08 14.74
N GLU A 358 16.74 12.41 15.91
CA GLU A 358 17.22 11.90 17.20
C GLU A 358 17.15 10.38 17.26
N THR A 359 16.06 9.79 16.79
CA THR A 359 15.89 8.33 16.73
C THR A 359 16.96 7.67 15.87
N ILE A 360 17.26 8.23 14.69
CA ILE A 360 18.33 7.75 13.80
C ILE A 360 19.69 7.82 14.49
N ALA A 361 20.00 8.95 15.14
CA ALA A 361 21.26 9.12 15.84
C ALA A 361 21.46 8.08 16.96
N CYS A 362 20.41 7.83 17.78
CA CYS A 362 20.45 6.82 18.83
C CYS A 362 20.59 5.40 18.27
N ALA A 363 19.85 5.06 17.20
CA ALA A 363 19.92 3.73 16.58
C ALA A 363 21.29 3.48 15.92
N ALA A 364 21.81 4.45 15.17
CA ALA A 364 23.12 4.37 14.54
C ALA A 364 24.25 4.20 15.60
N GLN A 365 24.22 4.99 16.67
CA GLN A 365 25.17 4.87 17.78
C GLN A 365 25.11 3.47 18.42
N ARG A 366 23.93 2.95 18.67
CA ARG A 366 23.73 1.61 19.28
C ARG A 366 24.33 0.50 18.41
N LEU A 367 24.22 0.62 17.10
CA LEU A 367 24.70 -0.38 16.14
C LEU A 367 26.15 -0.15 15.69
N GLY A 368 26.79 0.95 16.09
CA GLY A 368 28.11 1.32 15.64
C GLY A 368 28.17 1.73 14.16
N ILE A 369 27.04 2.16 13.59
CA ILE A 369 26.92 2.65 12.21
C ILE A 369 27.32 4.14 12.21
N ALA A 370 28.07 4.56 11.19
CA ALA A 370 28.38 5.98 11.00
C ALA A 370 27.08 6.76 10.74
N GLN A 371 26.87 7.88 11.44
CA GLN A 371 25.61 8.61 11.39
C GLN A 371 25.29 9.14 9.98
N ASP A 372 26.29 9.49 9.21
CA ASP A 372 26.17 9.95 7.81
C ASP A 372 25.89 8.82 6.82
N ALA A 373 26.05 7.56 7.23
CA ALA A 373 25.63 6.40 6.44
C ALA A 373 24.09 6.16 6.48
N VAL A 374 23.37 6.78 7.43
CA VAL A 374 21.91 6.67 7.53
C VAL A 374 21.28 7.99 7.07
N VAL A 375 20.64 7.99 5.94
CA VAL A 375 19.99 9.17 5.33
C VAL A 375 18.50 9.12 5.56
N LEU A 376 17.94 10.16 6.18
CA LEU A 376 16.49 10.36 6.24
C LEU A 376 16.00 10.88 4.89
N LEU A 377 15.18 10.09 4.19
CA LEU A 377 14.61 10.45 2.90
C LEU A 377 13.37 11.33 3.06
N GLU A 378 12.45 10.91 3.90
CA GLU A 378 11.25 11.67 4.27
C GLU A 378 10.69 11.20 5.61
N CYS A 379 9.95 12.07 6.29
CA CYS A 379 9.14 11.70 7.44
C CYS A 379 7.91 12.58 7.55
N ALA A 380 6.87 12.04 8.17
CA ALA A 380 5.62 12.78 8.39
C ALA A 380 4.86 12.22 9.60
N TRP A 381 4.06 13.08 10.24
CA TRP A 381 2.97 12.60 11.07
C TRP A 381 1.91 11.96 10.17
N VAL A 382 1.46 10.74 10.50
CA VAL A 382 0.40 10.04 9.75
C VAL A 382 -0.98 10.27 10.34
N THR A 383 -1.07 11.00 11.45
CA THR A 383 -2.32 11.44 12.06
C THR A 383 -2.31 12.96 12.24
N SER A 384 -3.44 13.62 12.00
CA SER A 384 -3.58 15.08 12.14
C SER A 384 -4.54 15.47 13.27
N ALA A 385 -5.26 14.51 13.83
CA ALA A 385 -6.30 14.76 14.82
C ALA A 385 -5.94 14.17 16.20
N ARG A 386 -6.53 14.70 17.25
CA ARG A 386 -6.48 14.11 18.58
C ARG A 386 -7.28 12.82 18.61
N ARG A 387 -6.61 11.69 18.95
CA ARG A 387 -7.25 10.36 19.03
C ARG A 387 -6.54 9.42 19.99
N LEU A 388 -7.25 8.37 20.40
CA LEU A 388 -6.66 7.22 21.08
C LEU A 388 -5.82 6.43 20.07
N VAL A 389 -4.62 6.08 20.47
CA VAL A 389 -3.67 5.23 19.73
C VAL A 389 -3.28 4.08 20.64
N HIS A 390 -3.33 2.85 20.12
CA HIS A 390 -2.96 1.66 20.86
C HIS A 390 -1.47 1.34 20.66
N ALA A 391 -0.81 0.94 21.74
CA ALA A 391 0.60 0.51 21.70
C ALA A 391 0.79 -0.78 20.88
N THR A 392 -0.23 -1.67 20.91
CA THR A 392 -0.31 -2.80 20.01
C THR A 392 -1.22 -2.40 18.85
N PRO A 393 -0.68 -2.12 17.66
CA PRO A 393 -1.47 -1.63 16.55
C PRO A 393 -2.48 -2.67 16.09
N ARG A 394 -3.72 -2.24 15.79
CA ARG A 394 -4.82 -3.06 15.29
C ARG A 394 -5.06 -2.85 13.80
N ASP A 395 -4.75 -1.65 13.34
CA ASP A 395 -4.72 -1.25 11.93
C ASP A 395 -3.75 -0.07 11.74
N ASN A 396 -3.62 0.42 10.53
CA ASN A 396 -2.70 1.52 10.22
C ASN A 396 -3.05 2.84 10.93
N SER A 397 -4.24 2.94 11.52
CA SER A 397 -4.60 4.11 12.30
C SER A 397 -3.88 4.18 13.66
N ASP A 398 -3.36 3.08 14.19
CA ASP A 398 -2.62 3.05 15.45
C ASP A 398 -1.14 3.47 15.32
N PHE A 399 -0.72 3.98 14.16
CA PHE A 399 0.58 4.62 14.00
C PHE A 399 0.44 6.15 14.08
N VAL A 400 1.50 6.82 14.53
CA VAL A 400 1.54 8.29 14.70
C VAL A 400 2.47 8.95 13.69
N ALA A 401 3.56 8.28 13.31
CA ALA A 401 4.52 8.80 12.34
C ALA A 401 4.97 7.72 11.36
N GLN A 402 5.49 8.19 10.22
CA GLN A 402 6.15 7.39 9.19
C GLN A 402 7.50 8.02 8.89
N ALA A 403 8.52 7.19 8.64
CA ALA A 403 9.79 7.66 8.11
C ALA A 403 10.32 6.70 7.04
N CYS A 404 11.01 7.25 6.04
CA CYS A 404 11.78 6.52 5.05
C CYS A 404 13.25 6.82 5.26
N VAL A 405 14.08 5.79 5.35
CA VAL A 405 15.53 5.90 5.55
C VAL A 405 16.29 5.09 4.51
N ALA A 406 17.44 5.58 4.11
CA ALA A 406 18.41 4.82 3.31
C ALA A 406 19.67 4.53 4.14
N LEU A 407 20.24 3.35 3.94
CA LEU A 407 21.49 2.91 4.58
C LEU A 407 22.55 2.70 3.51
N HIS A 408 23.59 3.51 3.55
CA HIS A 408 24.74 3.49 2.62
C HIS A 408 25.95 2.73 3.14
N ASP A 409 25.80 1.98 4.23
CA ASP A 409 26.84 1.09 4.78
C ASP A 409 26.60 -0.34 4.31
N ALA A 410 27.48 -0.86 3.45
CA ALA A 410 27.38 -2.23 2.93
C ALA A 410 27.70 -3.31 3.97
N GLN A 411 28.28 -2.95 5.12
CA GLN A 411 28.61 -3.88 6.21
C GLN A 411 27.50 -3.99 7.24
N ALA A 412 26.56 -3.02 7.27
CA ALA A 412 25.43 -3.01 8.18
C ALA A 412 24.19 -3.62 7.56
N ASP A 413 23.39 -4.36 8.34
CA ASP A 413 22.11 -4.91 7.90
C ASP A 413 21.00 -3.88 8.16
N ILE A 414 20.28 -3.51 7.12
CA ILE A 414 19.13 -2.61 7.20
C ILE A 414 18.04 -3.13 8.17
N ARG A 415 17.93 -4.46 8.37
CA ARG A 415 16.97 -5.09 9.27
C ARG A 415 17.29 -4.82 10.73
N ASP A 416 18.56 -4.84 11.07
CA ASP A 416 19.03 -4.47 12.41
C ASP A 416 18.76 -2.99 12.66
N LEU A 417 19.00 -2.14 11.65
CA LEU A 417 18.67 -0.73 11.73
C LEU A 417 17.17 -0.49 11.90
N VAL A 418 16.31 -1.19 11.15
CA VAL A 418 14.84 -1.11 11.28
C VAL A 418 14.41 -1.49 12.70
N SER A 419 14.96 -2.56 13.25
CA SER A 419 14.66 -3.00 14.62
C SER A 419 15.10 -1.96 15.66
N ALA A 420 16.32 -1.45 15.54
CA ALA A 420 16.85 -0.42 16.44
C ALA A 420 16.05 0.90 16.33
N LEU A 421 15.69 1.34 15.13
CA LEU A 421 14.88 2.55 14.93
C LEU A 421 13.52 2.44 15.62
N ARG A 422 12.85 1.30 15.50
CA ARG A 422 11.54 1.10 16.13
C ARG A 422 11.63 1.11 17.66
N GLU A 423 12.65 0.49 18.23
CA GLU A 423 12.90 0.52 19.68
C GLU A 423 13.27 1.93 20.17
N GLN A 424 14.22 2.58 19.50
CA GLN A 424 14.68 3.92 19.87
C GLN A 424 13.59 4.99 19.73
N TRP A 425 12.71 4.86 18.73
CA TRP A 425 11.56 5.73 18.61
C TRP A 425 10.68 5.75 19.87
N LEU A 426 10.37 4.59 20.43
CA LEU A 426 9.53 4.52 21.64
C LEU A 426 10.20 5.21 22.84
N GLU A 427 11.52 5.13 22.95
CA GLU A 427 12.29 5.82 24.00
C GLU A 427 12.33 7.35 23.76
N VAL A 428 12.60 7.80 22.54
CA VAL A 428 12.60 9.22 22.15
C VAL A 428 11.21 9.83 22.38
N MET A 429 10.19 9.13 21.94
CA MET A 429 8.79 9.55 22.13
C MET A 429 8.43 9.67 23.61
N ALA A 430 8.80 8.68 24.44
CA ALA A 430 8.55 8.71 25.88
C ALA A 430 9.25 9.91 26.56
N ARG A 431 10.51 10.21 26.19
CA ARG A 431 11.23 11.39 26.69
C ARG A 431 10.56 12.69 26.28
N SER A 432 10.16 12.81 25.00
CA SER A 432 9.48 13.99 24.49
C SER A 432 8.17 14.26 25.22
N LEU A 433 7.38 13.22 25.49
CA LEU A 433 6.13 13.33 26.24
C LEU A 433 6.37 13.75 27.72
N ALA A 434 7.40 13.21 28.35
CA ALA A 434 7.76 13.55 29.75
C ALA A 434 8.28 14.98 29.90
N ALA A 435 8.92 15.53 28.87
CA ALA A 435 9.44 16.90 28.86
C ALA A 435 8.34 17.97 28.67
N GLN A 436 7.13 17.59 28.29
CA GLN A 436 6.02 18.52 28.13
C GLN A 436 5.47 18.96 29.51
N PRO A 437 5.33 20.26 29.78
CA PRO A 437 4.77 20.72 31.04
C PRO A 437 3.33 20.18 31.18
N LEU A 438 3.07 19.49 32.28
CA LEU A 438 1.72 19.12 32.68
C LEU A 438 0.85 20.41 32.71
N LEU A 439 0.08 20.63 31.66
CA LEU A 439 -1.01 21.60 31.73
C LEU A 439 -1.93 21.12 32.83
N LYS A 440 -1.83 21.76 34.00
CA LYS A 440 -2.81 21.62 35.06
C LYS A 440 -4.18 21.69 34.43
N ALA A 441 -4.96 20.63 34.59
CA ALA A 441 -6.36 20.63 34.26
C ALA A 441 -6.96 21.89 34.93
N ALA A 442 -7.33 22.88 34.14
CA ALA A 442 -8.21 23.93 34.61
C ALA A 442 -9.56 23.24 34.83
N CYS A 443 -9.89 23.06 36.10
CA CYS A 443 -11.22 22.69 36.58
C CYS A 443 -12.28 23.66 36.10
#